data_e00e24ddcaeed33556b5450ccc16f8c3
#
_entry.id   e00e24ddcaeed33556b5450ccc16f8c3
#
_cell.length_a   1.000
_cell.length_b   1.000
_cell.length_c   1.000
_cell.angle_alpha   90.00
_cell.angle_beta   90.00
_cell.angle_gamma   90.00
#
_symmetry.space_group_name_H-M   'P 1'
#
loop_
_entity.id
_entity.type
_entity.pdbx_description
1 polymer ?
#
loop_
_entity_poly.entity_id
_entity_poly.type
_entity_poly.pdbx_seq_one_letter_code
_entity_poly.pdbx_strand_id
1 'polypeptide(L)'
;MFNIAVIGATGLVGRKTLQIIEEFGLQNNNFCLFASKKSVGKKLKIGGKKYTVEFLDKNNLDKQKFDFALFCVKEDVSKIYVPNLAKRGTKVIDFSSLYRKKYPLIVPEINFIDVQNSNIICNPNCSTAESVMALNLISKKFGLESVRYSTYQAVSGAGQKALKDFNQTNPAKLKKLDYPIVSNVIPYI
;
A
#
# COMPACT_ATOMS: atom_id res chain seq x y z
N MET A 1 18.65 9.98 -9.58
CA MET A 1 18.23 8.56 -9.58
C MET A 1 18.13 8.12 -8.13
N PHE A 2 16.98 7.62 -7.70
CA PHE A 2 16.71 7.22 -6.32
C PHE A 2 16.83 5.71 -6.14
N ASN A 3 17.20 5.28 -4.94
CA ASN A 3 17.18 3.89 -4.49
C ASN A 3 15.85 3.64 -3.77
N ILE A 4 15.00 2.81 -4.34
CA ILE A 4 13.62 2.59 -3.89
C ILE A 4 13.44 1.13 -3.47
N ALA A 5 13.05 0.91 -2.21
CA ALA A 5 12.63 -0.39 -1.73
C ALA A 5 11.11 -0.57 -1.90
N VAL A 6 10.67 -1.68 -2.47
CA VAL A 6 9.24 -2.04 -2.53
C VAL A 6 9.03 -3.31 -1.70
N ILE A 7 8.43 -3.14 -0.54
CA ILE A 7 8.17 -4.20 0.43
C ILE A 7 6.78 -4.77 0.16
N GLY A 8 6.69 -6.09 -0.04
CA GLY A 8 5.45 -6.74 -0.46
C GLY A 8 5.19 -6.67 -1.97
N ALA A 9 6.24 -6.54 -2.77
CA ALA A 9 6.19 -6.35 -4.23
C ALA A 9 5.35 -7.38 -5.00
N THR A 10 5.18 -8.59 -4.48
CA THR A 10 4.39 -9.67 -5.11
C THR A 10 2.91 -9.67 -4.73
N GLY A 11 2.50 -8.83 -3.76
CA GLY A 11 1.12 -8.64 -3.33
C GLY A 11 0.27 -7.87 -4.35
N LEU A 12 -1.05 -7.77 -4.13
CA LEU A 12 -1.93 -7.00 -5.01
C LEU A 12 -1.51 -5.53 -5.08
N VAL A 13 -1.38 -4.88 -3.92
CA VAL A 13 -0.96 -3.48 -3.83
C VAL A 13 0.44 -3.30 -4.40
N GLY A 14 1.41 -4.16 -4.03
CA GLY A 14 2.78 -4.06 -4.54
C GLY A 14 2.85 -4.15 -6.06
N ARG A 15 2.15 -5.09 -6.68
CA ARG A 15 2.10 -5.20 -8.16
C ARG A 15 1.47 -3.97 -8.81
N LYS A 16 0.40 -3.44 -8.23
CA LYS A 16 -0.23 -2.21 -8.72
C LYS A 16 0.71 -1.00 -8.56
N THR A 17 1.45 -0.94 -7.46
CA THR A 17 2.49 0.07 -7.24
C THR A 17 3.58 0.01 -8.33
N LEU A 18 4.06 -1.18 -8.68
CA LEU A 18 5.05 -1.32 -9.76
C LEU A 18 4.49 -0.89 -11.12
N GLN A 19 3.24 -1.20 -11.41
CA GLN A 19 2.55 -0.75 -12.61
C GLN A 19 2.46 0.79 -12.65
N ILE A 20 2.05 1.43 -11.56
CA ILE A 20 1.95 2.88 -11.43
C ILE A 20 3.33 3.56 -11.60
N ILE A 21 4.39 2.96 -11.06
CA ILE A 21 5.78 3.43 -11.28
C ILE A 21 6.12 3.51 -12.78
N GLU A 22 5.69 2.54 -13.56
CA GLU A 22 5.87 2.56 -15.03
C GLU A 22 4.98 3.61 -15.69
N GLU A 23 3.70 3.68 -15.34
CA GLU A 23 2.72 4.64 -15.88
C GLU A 23 3.16 6.10 -15.67
N PHE A 24 3.82 6.39 -14.55
CA PHE A 24 4.35 7.73 -14.22
C PHE A 24 5.79 7.97 -14.70
N GLY A 25 6.36 7.09 -15.49
CA GLY A 25 7.70 7.27 -16.04
C GLY A 25 8.85 7.20 -15.03
N LEU A 26 8.60 6.58 -13.85
CA LEU A 26 9.57 6.51 -12.75
C LEU A 26 10.49 5.27 -12.81
N GLN A 27 10.40 4.46 -13.86
CA GLN A 27 11.13 3.20 -14.04
C GLN A 27 12.66 3.35 -14.12
N ASN A 28 13.17 4.55 -14.33
CA ASN A 28 14.61 4.80 -14.44
C ASN A 28 15.31 4.89 -13.06
N ASN A 29 14.59 4.71 -11.97
CA ASN A 29 15.17 4.60 -10.63
C ASN A 29 15.70 3.18 -10.34
N ASN A 30 16.47 3.06 -9.26
CA ASN A 30 16.96 1.76 -8.79
C ASN A 30 15.93 1.12 -7.86
N PHE A 31 15.55 -0.13 -8.12
CA PHE A 31 14.55 -0.83 -7.32
C PHE A 31 15.13 -2.07 -6.65
N CYS A 32 14.78 -2.26 -5.37
CA CYS A 32 14.90 -3.51 -4.65
C CYS A 32 13.52 -4.00 -4.25
N LEU A 33 13.20 -5.24 -4.62
CA LEU A 33 11.88 -5.82 -4.44
C LEU A 33 11.95 -6.88 -3.34
N PHE A 34 11.18 -6.67 -2.27
CA PHE A 34 11.17 -7.57 -1.12
C PHE A 34 9.82 -8.24 -0.95
N ALA A 35 9.85 -9.53 -0.55
CA ALA A 35 8.66 -10.28 -0.18
C ALA A 35 8.96 -11.41 0.80
N SER A 36 7.94 -12.19 1.18
CA SER A 36 8.09 -13.39 2.01
C SER A 36 8.86 -14.50 1.27
N LYS A 37 9.40 -15.48 2.03
CA LYS A 37 10.14 -16.65 1.51
C LYS A 37 9.46 -17.31 0.31
N LYS A 38 8.14 -17.42 0.28
CA LYS A 38 7.35 -18.03 -0.82
C LYS A 38 7.49 -17.34 -2.17
N SER A 39 8.03 -16.12 -2.18
CA SER A 39 8.14 -15.30 -3.40
C SER A 39 9.58 -14.98 -3.79
N VAL A 40 10.56 -15.42 -3.01
CA VAL A 40 11.98 -15.22 -3.31
C VAL A 40 12.36 -15.86 -4.65
N GLY A 41 13.19 -15.17 -5.41
CA GLY A 41 13.64 -15.62 -6.73
C GLY A 41 12.66 -15.33 -7.87
N LYS A 42 11.40 -14.93 -7.57
CA LYS A 42 10.48 -14.47 -8.63
C LYS A 42 11.04 -13.24 -9.31
N LYS A 43 10.86 -13.15 -10.61
CA LYS A 43 11.25 -11.99 -11.41
C LYS A 43 10.03 -11.14 -11.73
N LEU A 44 10.09 -9.86 -11.39
CA LEU A 44 9.09 -8.86 -11.76
C LEU A 44 9.72 -7.86 -12.73
N LYS A 45 8.92 -7.30 -13.63
CA LYS A 45 9.39 -6.31 -14.60
C LYS A 45 8.98 -4.91 -14.15
N ILE A 46 9.86 -3.94 -14.40
CA ILE A 46 9.60 -2.51 -14.24
C ILE A 46 10.31 -1.83 -15.42
N GLY A 47 9.58 -1.15 -16.29
CA GLY A 47 10.13 -0.50 -17.48
C GLY A 47 10.92 -1.44 -18.39
N GLY A 48 10.44 -2.68 -18.57
CA GLY A 48 11.13 -3.71 -19.36
C GLY A 48 12.30 -4.41 -18.66
N LYS A 49 12.88 -3.83 -17.60
CA LYS A 49 13.96 -4.40 -16.81
C LYS A 49 13.43 -5.42 -15.80
N LYS A 50 14.13 -6.54 -15.64
CA LYS A 50 13.78 -7.62 -14.70
C LYS A 50 14.47 -7.42 -13.36
N TYR A 51 13.70 -7.48 -12.27
CA TYR A 51 14.16 -7.40 -10.89
C TYR A 51 13.85 -8.71 -10.18
N THR A 52 14.81 -9.27 -9.46
CA THR A 52 14.62 -10.48 -8.66
C THR A 52 14.09 -10.10 -7.29
N VAL A 53 13.06 -10.79 -6.83
CA VAL A 53 12.47 -10.58 -5.50
C VAL A 53 13.36 -11.23 -4.45
N GLU A 54 13.77 -10.44 -3.46
CA GLU A 54 14.58 -10.86 -2.32
C GLU A 54 13.70 -11.17 -1.10
N PHE A 55 14.29 -11.93 -0.16
CA PHE A 55 13.66 -12.17 1.12
C PHE A 55 13.66 -10.90 1.96
N LEU A 56 12.49 -10.59 2.54
CA LEU A 56 12.38 -9.48 3.47
C LEU A 56 12.94 -9.89 4.84
N ASP A 57 14.12 -9.45 5.13
CA ASP A 57 14.74 -9.52 6.45
C ASP A 57 15.61 -8.30 6.71
N LYS A 58 16.09 -8.16 7.94
CA LYS A 58 16.92 -7.03 8.35
C LYS A 58 18.23 -6.99 7.55
N ASN A 59 18.87 -8.15 7.36
CA ASN A 59 20.16 -8.23 6.69
C ASN A 59 20.07 -7.73 5.24
N ASN A 60 19.03 -8.15 4.51
CA ASN A 60 18.83 -7.72 3.13
C ASN A 60 18.47 -6.23 3.03
N LEU A 61 17.67 -5.71 3.97
CA LEU A 61 17.35 -4.28 4.02
C LEU A 61 18.55 -3.41 4.40
N ASP A 62 19.48 -3.95 5.19
CA ASP A 62 20.65 -3.21 5.67
C ASP A 62 21.82 -3.18 4.67
N LYS A 63 21.78 -3.96 3.59
CA LYS A 63 22.82 -4.00 2.54
C LYS A 63 23.07 -2.66 1.86
N GLN A 64 22.03 -1.81 1.79
CA GLN A 64 22.14 -0.51 1.14
C GLN A 64 21.21 0.54 1.79
N LYS A 65 21.47 1.81 1.49
CA LYS A 65 20.58 2.90 1.85
C LYS A 65 19.50 3.06 0.79
N PHE A 66 18.28 3.32 1.25
CA PHE A 66 17.15 3.65 0.40
C PHE A 66 16.75 5.11 0.61
N ASP A 67 16.46 5.80 -0.47
CA ASP A 67 15.86 7.13 -0.42
C ASP A 67 14.37 7.01 -0.06
N PHE A 68 13.70 6.01 -0.66
CA PHE A 68 12.29 5.73 -0.42
C PHE A 68 12.05 4.25 -0.13
N ALA A 69 11.03 3.97 0.69
CA ALA A 69 10.55 2.62 0.94
C ALA A 69 9.02 2.58 0.91
N LEU A 70 8.45 1.79 0.00
CA LEU A 70 7.01 1.61 -0.21
C LEU A 70 6.55 0.33 0.48
N PHE A 71 5.79 0.45 1.57
CA PHE A 71 5.34 -0.67 2.41
C PHE A 71 3.94 -1.14 1.98
N CYS A 72 3.90 -2.05 1.00
CA CYS A 72 2.68 -2.69 0.48
C CYS A 72 2.35 -3.98 1.23
N VAL A 73 2.34 -3.93 2.56
CA VAL A 73 2.24 -5.08 3.47
C VAL A 73 1.25 -4.83 4.59
N LYS A 74 1.04 -5.83 5.45
CA LYS A 74 0.20 -5.71 6.63
C LYS A 74 0.93 -5.03 7.79
N GLU A 75 0.17 -4.65 8.81
CA GLU A 75 0.62 -3.93 10.01
C GLU A 75 1.77 -4.63 10.76
N ASP A 76 1.70 -5.96 10.88
CA ASP A 76 2.71 -6.77 11.55
C ASP A 76 4.09 -6.61 10.92
N VAL A 77 4.17 -6.56 9.61
CA VAL A 77 5.42 -6.35 8.87
C VAL A 77 5.87 -4.88 8.97
N SER A 78 4.97 -3.92 8.81
CA SER A 78 5.27 -2.50 8.95
C SER A 78 5.82 -2.18 10.34
N LYS A 79 5.26 -2.76 11.39
CA LYS A 79 5.70 -2.59 12.78
C LYS A 79 7.17 -2.95 12.98
N ILE A 80 7.65 -3.98 12.29
CA ILE A 80 9.03 -4.49 12.44
C ILE A 80 10.04 -3.59 11.72
N TYR A 81 9.75 -3.17 10.50
CA TYR A 81 10.78 -2.61 9.61
C TYR A 81 10.69 -1.09 9.41
N VAL A 82 9.50 -0.50 9.46
CA VAL A 82 9.30 0.94 9.19
C VAL A 82 10.13 1.83 10.15
N PRO A 83 10.13 1.61 11.48
CA PRO A 83 10.85 2.50 12.38
C PRO A 83 12.36 2.53 12.13
N ASN A 84 12.95 1.39 11.78
CA ASN A 84 14.40 1.31 11.52
C ASN A 84 14.77 2.05 10.24
N LEU A 85 14.04 1.84 9.14
CA LEU A 85 14.31 2.54 7.88
C LEU A 85 14.13 4.05 8.03
N ALA A 86 13.08 4.50 8.71
CA ALA A 86 12.84 5.91 8.93
C ALA A 86 13.93 6.58 9.77
N LYS A 87 14.48 5.89 10.82
CA LYS A 87 15.62 6.37 11.61
C LYS A 87 16.90 6.52 10.79
N ARG A 88 17.06 5.72 9.73
CA ARG A 88 18.19 5.77 8.81
C ARG A 88 18.06 6.86 7.75
N GLY A 89 16.99 7.67 7.82
CA GLY A 89 16.73 8.77 6.88
C GLY A 89 15.93 8.36 5.63
N THR A 90 15.49 7.09 5.52
CA THR A 90 14.62 6.65 4.41
C THR A 90 13.24 7.28 4.57
N LYS A 91 12.71 7.89 3.52
CA LYS A 91 11.31 8.33 3.46
C LYS A 91 10.42 7.11 3.23
N VAL A 92 9.66 6.73 4.24
CA VAL A 92 8.78 5.56 4.22
C VAL A 92 7.36 5.96 3.87
N ILE A 93 6.76 5.29 2.89
CA ILE A 93 5.34 5.39 2.54
C ILE A 93 4.67 4.09 2.98
N ASP A 94 3.87 4.16 4.04
CA ASP A 94 3.20 2.99 4.62
C ASP A 94 1.74 2.92 4.18
N PHE A 95 1.40 1.84 3.48
CA PHE A 95 0.02 1.57 3.03
C PHE A 95 -0.82 0.84 4.08
N SER A 96 -0.21 0.37 5.18
CA SER A 96 -0.96 -0.25 6.27
C SER A 96 -1.75 0.77 7.08
N SER A 97 -2.64 0.29 7.96
CA SER A 97 -3.38 1.15 8.89
C SER A 97 -2.59 1.50 10.16
N LEU A 98 -1.47 0.81 10.43
CA LEU A 98 -0.76 0.85 11.70
C LEU A 98 -0.42 2.26 12.19
N TYR A 99 0.06 3.09 11.30
CA TYR A 99 0.63 4.39 11.66
C TYR A 99 -0.28 5.59 11.35
N ARG A 100 -1.48 5.36 10.80
CA ARG A 100 -2.41 6.41 10.34
C ARG A 100 -2.81 7.41 11.43
N LYS A 101 -2.83 7.00 12.70
CA LYS A 101 -3.16 7.90 13.83
C LYS A 101 -1.94 8.64 14.40
N LYS A 102 -0.73 8.30 13.95
CA LYS A 102 0.52 8.81 14.53
C LYS A 102 1.32 9.67 13.58
N TYR A 103 1.26 9.40 12.30
CA TYR A 103 2.04 10.07 11.26
C TYR A 103 1.13 10.69 10.21
N PRO A 104 1.62 11.66 9.40
CA PRO A 104 0.81 12.34 8.41
C PRO A 104 0.13 11.39 7.44
N LEU A 105 -1.18 11.55 7.28
CA LEU A 105 -1.97 10.95 6.20
C LEU A 105 -1.87 11.86 4.99
N ILE A 106 -1.32 11.35 3.88
CA ILE A 106 -1.03 12.18 2.71
C ILE A 106 -1.94 11.78 1.55
N VAL A 107 -2.65 12.79 1.05
CA VAL A 107 -3.26 12.80 -0.28
C VAL A 107 -2.59 13.94 -1.04
N PRO A 108 -1.70 13.65 -2.01
CA PRO A 108 -0.80 14.65 -2.60
C PRO A 108 -1.51 15.90 -3.13
N GLU A 109 -2.70 15.74 -3.72
CA GLU A 109 -3.49 16.83 -4.28
C GLU A 109 -4.08 17.77 -3.22
N ILE A 110 -4.02 17.38 -1.93
CA ILE A 110 -4.65 18.11 -0.83
C ILE A 110 -3.60 18.68 0.13
N ASN A 111 -2.69 17.83 0.60
CA ASN A 111 -1.78 18.18 1.69
C ASN A 111 -0.33 17.71 1.47
N PHE A 112 0.17 17.78 0.24
CA PHE A 112 1.53 17.35 -0.08
C PHE A 112 2.61 18.03 0.78
N ILE A 113 2.38 19.27 1.21
CA ILE A 113 3.32 20.01 2.04
C ILE A 113 3.67 19.29 3.36
N ASP A 114 2.73 18.50 3.89
CA ASP A 114 2.91 17.77 5.15
C ASP A 114 3.92 16.62 5.05
N VAL A 115 4.32 16.22 3.82
CA VAL A 115 5.37 15.22 3.59
C VAL A 115 6.70 15.61 4.25
N GLN A 116 6.97 16.90 4.38
CA GLN A 116 8.23 17.40 4.96
C GLN A 116 8.34 17.12 6.47
N ASN A 117 7.23 16.96 7.15
CA ASN A 117 7.15 16.89 8.61
C ASN A 117 7.57 15.53 9.20
N SER A 118 7.75 14.50 8.38
CA SER A 118 8.09 13.16 8.87
C SER A 118 8.80 12.30 7.83
N ASN A 119 9.66 11.39 8.28
CA ASN A 119 10.21 10.33 7.46
C ASN A 119 9.23 9.14 7.30
N ILE A 120 8.14 9.12 8.04
CA ILE A 120 7.05 8.16 7.87
C ILE A 120 5.82 8.94 7.43
N ILE A 121 5.27 8.59 6.28
CA ILE A 121 4.01 9.09 5.77
C ILE A 121 3.07 7.92 5.51
N CYS A 122 1.78 8.12 5.76
CA CYS A 122 0.79 7.08 5.66
C CYS A 122 -0.15 7.34 4.49
N ASN A 123 -0.49 6.27 3.79
CA ASN A 123 -1.56 6.30 2.81
C ASN A 123 -2.91 6.15 3.53
N PRO A 124 -3.91 7.00 3.28
CA PRO A 124 -5.24 6.85 3.87
C PRO A 124 -5.94 5.58 3.38
N ASN A 125 -7.09 5.27 3.97
CA ASN A 125 -7.96 4.21 3.45
C ASN A 125 -8.37 4.53 2.01
N CYS A 126 -8.60 3.51 1.18
CA CYS A 126 -8.93 3.68 -0.24
C CYS A 126 -10.18 4.54 -0.45
N SER A 127 -11.27 4.26 0.26
CA SER A 127 -12.50 5.06 0.17
C SER A 127 -12.30 6.50 0.69
N THR A 128 -11.41 6.71 1.68
CA THR A 128 -11.04 8.05 2.13
C THR A 128 -10.31 8.81 1.05
N ALA A 129 -9.28 8.22 0.44
CA ALA A 129 -8.48 8.89 -0.59
C ALA A 129 -9.35 9.40 -1.75
N GLU A 130 -10.25 8.54 -2.24
CA GLU A 130 -11.16 8.88 -3.35
C GLU A 130 -12.14 10.00 -2.94
N SER A 131 -12.77 9.87 -1.78
CA SER A 131 -13.81 10.80 -1.35
C SER A 131 -13.27 12.18 -1.01
N VAL A 132 -12.11 12.28 -0.34
CA VAL A 132 -11.57 13.59 0.06
C VAL A 132 -11.08 14.42 -1.12
N MET A 133 -10.72 13.82 -2.24
CA MET A 133 -10.38 14.55 -3.47
C MET A 133 -11.59 15.31 -4.00
N ALA A 134 -12.77 14.67 -4.08
CA ALA A 134 -14.00 15.33 -4.49
C ALA A 134 -14.47 16.36 -3.45
N LEU A 135 -14.45 15.99 -2.17
CA LEU A 135 -14.88 16.85 -1.07
C LEU A 135 -13.99 18.09 -0.92
N ASN A 136 -12.70 18.00 -1.18
CA ASN A 136 -11.79 19.14 -1.12
C ASN A 136 -12.17 20.24 -2.12
N LEU A 137 -12.59 19.86 -3.33
CA LEU A 137 -13.08 20.82 -4.33
C LEU A 137 -14.37 21.50 -3.89
N ILE A 138 -15.33 20.73 -3.35
CA ILE A 138 -16.60 21.24 -2.81
C ILE A 138 -16.33 22.17 -1.63
N SER A 139 -15.50 21.71 -0.68
CA SER A 139 -15.16 22.49 0.52
C SER A 139 -14.52 23.84 0.19
N LYS A 140 -13.59 23.86 -0.76
CA LYS A 140 -12.91 25.10 -1.19
C LYS A 140 -13.86 26.11 -1.85
N LYS A 141 -14.86 25.63 -2.57
CA LYS A 141 -15.76 26.50 -3.34
C LYS A 141 -16.99 26.93 -2.56
N PHE A 142 -17.55 26.06 -1.74
CA PHE A 142 -18.86 26.25 -1.11
C PHE A 142 -18.82 26.17 0.42
N GLY A 143 -17.72 25.74 1.00
CA GLY A 143 -17.66 25.31 2.39
C GLY A 143 -18.20 23.88 2.57
N LEU A 144 -17.97 23.30 3.74
CA LEU A 144 -18.42 21.97 4.08
C LEU A 144 -18.82 21.93 5.56
N GLU A 145 -20.11 21.75 5.84
CA GLU A 145 -20.63 21.71 7.20
C GLU A 145 -20.60 20.29 7.78
N SER A 146 -21.07 19.31 7.01
CA SER A 146 -21.10 17.91 7.43
C SER A 146 -21.00 16.95 6.25
N VAL A 147 -20.51 15.72 6.52
CA VAL A 147 -20.46 14.65 5.52
C VAL A 147 -20.98 13.36 6.16
N ARG A 148 -21.84 12.66 5.43
CA ARG A 148 -22.30 11.31 5.79
C ARG A 148 -21.80 10.32 4.74
N TYR A 149 -21.18 9.21 5.19
CA TYR A 149 -20.66 8.19 4.31
C TYR A 149 -21.47 6.91 4.39
N SER A 150 -21.80 6.34 3.23
CA SER A 150 -22.21 4.96 3.06
C SER A 150 -21.32 4.36 1.98
N THR A 151 -20.46 3.40 2.35
CA THR A 151 -19.45 2.86 1.44
C THR A 151 -19.64 1.39 1.16
N TYR A 152 -19.42 1.00 -0.10
CA TYR A 152 -19.31 -0.38 -0.54
C TYR A 152 -17.90 -0.61 -1.06
N GLN A 153 -17.15 -1.47 -0.39
CA GLN A 153 -15.75 -1.70 -0.74
C GLN A 153 -15.55 -3.04 -1.44
N ALA A 154 -14.67 -3.04 -2.44
CA ALA A 154 -14.33 -4.24 -3.18
C ALA A 154 -13.62 -5.27 -2.30
N VAL A 155 -13.92 -6.55 -2.50
CA VAL A 155 -13.32 -7.68 -1.78
C VAL A 155 -11.80 -7.73 -1.92
N SER A 156 -11.23 -7.15 -2.97
CA SER A 156 -9.79 -7.05 -3.18
C SER A 156 -9.06 -6.28 -2.06
N GLY A 157 -9.74 -5.36 -1.37
CA GLY A 157 -9.22 -4.66 -0.20
C GLY A 157 -8.84 -5.59 0.95
N ALA A 158 -9.55 -6.72 1.11
CA ALA A 158 -9.22 -7.77 2.09
C ALA A 158 -8.05 -8.69 1.66
N GLY A 159 -7.46 -8.44 0.47
CA GLY A 159 -6.25 -9.07 -0.03
C GLY A 159 -6.48 -10.33 -0.87
N GLN A 160 -5.38 -10.94 -1.34
CA GLN A 160 -5.43 -12.06 -2.30
C GLN A 160 -6.23 -13.28 -1.83
N LYS A 161 -6.26 -13.55 -0.52
CA LYS A 161 -7.02 -14.69 0.00
C LYS A 161 -8.53 -14.45 -0.14
N ALA A 162 -9.00 -13.26 0.20
CA ALA A 162 -10.40 -12.87 0.02
C ALA A 162 -10.79 -12.84 -1.46
N LEU A 163 -9.90 -12.35 -2.33
CA LEU A 163 -10.15 -12.37 -3.76
C LEU A 163 -10.28 -13.80 -4.32
N LYS A 164 -9.56 -14.79 -3.76
CA LYS A 164 -9.75 -16.21 -4.12
C LYS A 164 -11.08 -16.77 -3.65
N ASP A 165 -11.61 -16.24 -2.56
CA ASP A 165 -12.92 -16.62 -2.04
C ASP A 165 -14.07 -15.98 -2.84
N PHE A 166 -13.80 -14.99 -3.70
CA PHE A 166 -14.83 -14.21 -4.39
C PHE A 166 -15.86 -15.07 -5.12
N ASN A 167 -15.42 -16.09 -5.86
CA ASN A 167 -16.31 -17.00 -6.59
C ASN A 167 -16.67 -18.26 -5.79
N GLN A 168 -16.31 -18.34 -4.51
CA GLN A 168 -16.56 -19.52 -3.68
C GLN A 168 -17.94 -19.42 -3.03
N THR A 169 -18.84 -20.32 -3.42
CA THR A 169 -20.20 -20.39 -2.87
C THR A 169 -20.32 -21.35 -1.67
N ASN A 170 -19.37 -22.27 -1.50
CA ASN A 170 -19.36 -23.19 -0.37
C ASN A 170 -18.64 -22.57 0.84
N PRO A 171 -19.35 -22.28 1.96
CA PRO A 171 -18.75 -21.66 3.14
C PRO A 171 -17.55 -22.43 3.71
N ALA A 172 -17.59 -23.77 3.68
CA ALA A 172 -16.51 -24.62 4.22
C ALA A 172 -15.19 -24.51 3.43
N LYS A 173 -15.20 -23.93 2.23
CA LYS A 173 -14.00 -23.73 1.40
C LYS A 173 -13.45 -22.32 1.43
N LEU A 174 -14.08 -21.41 2.15
CA LEU A 174 -13.60 -20.05 2.34
C LEU A 174 -12.29 -20.04 3.15
N LYS A 175 -11.36 -19.16 2.77
CA LYS A 175 -10.03 -19.06 3.38
C LYS A 175 -9.81 -17.77 4.16
N LYS A 176 -10.64 -16.78 3.92
CA LYS A 176 -10.51 -15.44 4.52
C LYS A 176 -11.86 -14.82 4.90
N LEU A 177 -12.89 -15.02 4.09
CA LEU A 177 -14.22 -14.47 4.34
C LEU A 177 -15.04 -15.43 5.20
N ASP A 178 -15.87 -14.89 6.07
CA ASP A 178 -16.74 -15.69 6.95
C ASP A 178 -17.99 -16.21 6.19
N TYR A 179 -18.37 -15.54 5.13
CA TYR A 179 -19.53 -15.85 4.29
C TYR A 179 -19.21 -15.72 2.81
N PRO A 180 -19.92 -16.45 1.90
CA PRO A 180 -19.84 -16.24 0.47
C PRO A 180 -20.22 -14.79 0.12
N ILE A 181 -19.40 -14.16 -0.74
CA ILE A 181 -19.56 -12.73 -1.09
C ILE A 181 -20.30 -12.54 -2.43
N VAL A 182 -20.40 -13.57 -3.29
CA VAL A 182 -21.10 -13.46 -4.57
C VAL A 182 -22.57 -13.13 -4.31
N SER A 183 -23.05 -12.05 -4.93
CA SER A 183 -24.42 -11.52 -4.74
C SER A 183 -24.77 -11.21 -3.28
N ASN A 184 -23.76 -10.87 -2.47
CA ASN A 184 -23.91 -10.59 -1.05
C ASN A 184 -23.12 -9.35 -0.63
N VAL A 185 -23.48 -8.81 0.52
CA VAL A 185 -22.74 -7.74 1.23
C VAL A 185 -22.44 -8.21 2.62
N ILE A 186 -21.17 -8.11 3.01
CA ILE A 186 -20.74 -8.40 4.38
C ILE A 186 -20.64 -7.04 5.10
N PRO A 187 -21.52 -6.76 6.09
CA PRO A 187 -21.61 -5.44 6.72
C PRO A 187 -20.50 -5.22 7.76
N TYR A 188 -19.28 -5.58 7.41
CA TYR A 188 -18.10 -5.42 8.28
C TYR A 188 -16.82 -5.22 7.48
N ILE A 189 -16.03 -4.25 7.89
CA ILE A 189 -14.71 -3.97 7.32
C ILE A 189 -13.66 -4.02 8.44
#